data_36462939efa453b2686dec8316526e24
#
_entry.id   36462939efa453b2686dec8316526e24
#
_cell.length_a   1.000
_cell.length_b   1.000
_cell.length_c   1.000
_cell.angle_alpha   90.00
_cell.angle_beta   90.00
_cell.angle_gamma   90.00
#
_symmetry.space_group_name_H-M   'P 1'
#
loop_
_entity.id
_entity.type
_entity.pdbx_description
1 polymer ?
#
loop_
_entity_poly.entity_id
_entity_poly.type
_entity_poly.pdbx_seq_one_letter_code
_entity_poly.pdbx_strand_id
1 'polypeptide(L)'
;MKKILFFLLMMFSVGVFAQEKTSVSTAKVSKTPKIKKAKKSKTDFLFTLTTQYGDISFILYDKTPKHKANFLKLTQEKFYDDLLFHRVIKDFMIQGGDPNSRTAVAGAALGNGDGGYMVDAEFDATLFHKKGVIAAARDGNPAKASSSCQFYIVQGKKVDDNMLNQIETRGNFKYTSAQRETYKTLGGTPFLDQNYTVYGEVLKGIEVVDKVADEPGDSANRPTKDIRMKIKAEKMKKSKITKMFGYKYI
;
A
#
# COMPACT_ATOMS: atom_id res chain seq x y z
N MET A 1 -20.70 -60.94 -18.37
CA MET A 1 -22.05 -61.51 -18.54
C MET A 1 -23.04 -60.78 -17.59
N LYS A 2 -24.19 -60.43 -18.17
CA LYS A 2 -25.42 -59.89 -17.60
C LYS A 2 -25.41 -58.43 -17.11
N LYS A 3 -25.94 -57.59 -18.00
CA LYS A 3 -26.52 -56.27 -17.80
C LYS A 3 -27.84 -56.43 -17.07
N ILE A 4 -28.11 -55.60 -16.03
CA ILE A 4 -29.43 -55.37 -15.48
C ILE A 4 -29.76 -53.91 -15.63
N LEU A 5 -30.78 -53.65 -16.48
CA LEU A 5 -31.37 -52.38 -16.79
C LEU A 5 -32.56 -52.16 -15.85
N PHE A 6 -32.53 -51.09 -15.02
CA PHE A 6 -33.71 -50.72 -14.22
C PHE A 6 -34.39 -49.48 -14.85
N PHE A 7 -35.56 -49.71 -15.37
CA PHE A 7 -36.51 -48.67 -15.81
C PHE A 7 -37.24 -48.15 -14.56
N LEU A 8 -37.17 -46.86 -14.27
CA LEU A 8 -38.02 -46.21 -13.26
C LEU A 8 -39.04 -45.32 -13.95
N LEU A 9 -40.29 -45.72 -13.79
CA LEU A 9 -41.51 -45.10 -14.35
C LEU A 9 -41.82 -43.81 -13.54
N MET A 10 -41.78 -42.63 -14.19
CA MET A 10 -42.15 -41.35 -13.58
C MET A 10 -43.65 -41.07 -13.83
N MET A 11 -44.48 -41.13 -12.78
CA MET A 11 -45.86 -40.67 -12.80
C MET A 11 -45.94 -39.14 -12.74
N PHE A 12 -46.54 -38.55 -13.76
CA PHE A 12 -46.93 -37.14 -13.74
C PHE A 12 -48.23 -36.95 -12.97
N SER A 13 -48.18 -36.23 -11.85
CA SER A 13 -49.37 -35.70 -11.17
C SER A 13 -49.57 -34.23 -11.59
N VAL A 14 -50.69 -33.97 -12.27
CA VAL A 14 -51.14 -32.63 -12.64
C VAL A 14 -51.78 -31.99 -11.42
N GLY A 15 -51.07 -31.04 -10.77
CA GLY A 15 -51.63 -30.21 -9.71
C GLY A 15 -52.20 -28.91 -10.31
N VAL A 16 -53.52 -28.73 -10.14
CA VAL A 16 -54.22 -27.48 -10.46
C VAL A 16 -53.84 -26.42 -9.44
N PHE A 17 -53.10 -25.39 -9.85
CA PHE A 17 -52.85 -24.21 -9.01
C PHE A 17 -53.93 -23.17 -9.20
N ALA A 18 -54.71 -22.90 -8.14
CA ALA A 18 -55.62 -21.77 -8.03
C ALA A 18 -54.78 -20.45 -7.96
N GLN A 19 -55.14 -19.51 -8.83
CA GLN A 19 -54.49 -18.21 -8.93
C GLN A 19 -55.05 -17.24 -7.88
N GLU A 20 -54.34 -17.02 -6.79
CA GLU A 20 -54.68 -16.02 -5.78
C GLU A 20 -54.18 -14.63 -6.25
N LYS A 21 -55.12 -13.69 -6.40
CA LYS A 21 -54.83 -12.30 -6.76
C LYS A 21 -54.25 -11.57 -5.56
N THR A 22 -52.94 -11.44 -5.50
CA THR A 22 -52.24 -10.56 -4.52
C THR A 22 -52.31 -9.10 -5.00
N SER A 23 -52.98 -8.27 -4.25
CA SER A 23 -52.98 -6.80 -4.42
C SER A 23 -51.60 -6.21 -4.08
N VAL A 24 -50.92 -5.66 -5.08
CA VAL A 24 -49.64 -4.95 -4.90
C VAL A 24 -49.93 -3.59 -4.25
N SER A 25 -49.62 -3.47 -2.96
CA SER A 25 -49.56 -2.20 -2.25
C SER A 25 -48.34 -1.41 -2.72
N THR A 26 -48.55 -0.26 -3.34
CA THR A 26 -47.47 0.68 -3.72
C THR A 26 -46.83 1.31 -2.46
N ALA A 27 -45.75 0.68 -1.96
CA ALA A 27 -44.93 1.25 -0.91
C ALA A 27 -44.23 2.52 -1.45
N LYS A 28 -44.42 3.65 -0.76
CA LYS A 28 -43.75 4.93 -1.02
C LYS A 28 -42.23 4.73 -1.03
N VAL A 29 -41.56 5.04 -2.14
CA VAL A 29 -40.12 5.06 -2.28
C VAL A 29 -39.55 6.05 -1.24
N SER A 30 -38.92 5.52 -0.23
CA SER A 30 -38.19 6.27 0.79
C SER A 30 -37.03 7.02 0.10
N LYS A 31 -37.00 8.35 0.26
CA LYS A 31 -35.89 9.19 -0.26
C LYS A 31 -34.59 8.72 0.33
N THR A 32 -33.66 8.28 -0.52
CA THR A 32 -32.28 7.91 -0.17
C THR A 32 -31.64 9.03 0.67
N PRO A 33 -31.08 8.73 1.84
CA PRO A 33 -30.46 9.77 2.68
C PRO A 33 -29.29 10.38 1.91
N LYS A 34 -29.30 11.71 1.76
CA LYS A 34 -28.18 12.47 1.19
C LYS A 34 -26.93 12.22 2.06
N ILE A 35 -25.96 11.48 1.55
CA ILE A 35 -24.67 11.28 2.19
C ILE A 35 -24.01 12.66 2.33
N LYS A 36 -23.96 13.19 3.55
CA LYS A 36 -23.24 14.43 3.85
C LYS A 36 -21.76 14.17 3.53
N LYS A 37 -21.19 14.90 2.55
CA LYS A 37 -19.74 14.88 2.28
C LYS A 37 -19.01 15.15 3.59
N ALA A 38 -18.19 14.21 4.04
CA ALA A 38 -17.38 14.36 5.24
C ALA A 38 -16.53 15.64 5.10
N LYS A 39 -16.56 16.49 6.12
CA LYS A 39 -15.82 17.76 6.12
C LYS A 39 -14.33 17.43 6.13
N LYS A 40 -13.57 17.83 5.07
CA LYS A 40 -12.11 17.57 5.00
C LYS A 40 -11.44 18.07 6.30
N SER A 41 -10.65 17.19 6.94
CA SER A 41 -9.91 17.57 8.17
C SER A 41 -8.93 18.72 7.87
N LYS A 42 -8.87 19.69 8.79
CA LYS A 42 -7.90 20.81 8.75
C LYS A 42 -6.51 20.40 9.28
N THR A 43 -6.41 19.21 9.90
CA THR A 43 -5.18 18.68 10.47
C THR A 43 -4.80 17.37 9.79
N ASP A 44 -3.52 17.03 9.86
CA ASP A 44 -2.95 15.75 9.45
C ASP A 44 -1.83 15.35 10.40
N PHE A 45 -1.22 14.19 10.19
CA PHE A 45 -0.05 13.75 10.93
C PHE A 45 1.20 13.91 10.06
N LEU A 46 2.20 14.60 10.60
CA LEU A 46 3.56 14.59 10.09
C LEU A 46 4.30 13.44 10.80
N PHE A 47 4.87 12.54 10.01
CA PHE A 47 5.69 11.45 10.51
C PHE A 47 7.17 11.82 10.40
N THR A 48 7.94 11.41 11.39
CA THR A 48 9.41 11.49 11.36
C THR A 48 9.97 10.10 11.65
N LEU A 49 10.70 9.55 10.68
CA LEU A 49 11.48 8.32 10.81
C LEU A 49 12.93 8.71 11.03
N THR A 50 13.48 8.32 12.16
CA THR A 50 14.86 8.58 12.57
C THR A 50 15.71 7.35 12.37
N THR A 51 16.89 7.51 11.79
CA THR A 51 17.95 6.51 11.66
C THR A 51 19.32 7.11 12.06
N GLN A 52 20.36 6.29 12.10
CA GLN A 52 21.73 6.80 12.27
C GLN A 52 22.22 7.69 11.10
N TYR A 53 21.54 7.67 9.95
CA TYR A 53 21.87 8.50 8.77
C TYR A 53 21.11 9.83 8.74
N GLY A 54 20.18 10.03 9.67
CA GLY A 54 19.35 11.23 9.79
C GLY A 54 17.85 10.94 9.81
N ASP A 55 17.08 12.01 9.66
CA ASP A 55 15.62 11.99 9.73
C ASP A 55 14.98 12.05 8.36
N ILE A 56 13.91 11.26 8.19
CA ILE A 56 13.01 11.29 7.01
C ILE A 56 11.65 11.77 7.48
N SER A 57 11.21 12.94 7.00
CA SER A 57 9.86 13.46 7.27
C SER A 57 8.91 13.14 6.13
N PHE A 58 7.72 12.62 6.43
CA PHE A 58 6.75 12.19 5.42
C PHE A 58 5.30 12.36 5.89
N ILE A 59 4.37 12.25 4.94
CA ILE A 59 2.93 12.21 5.20
C ILE A 59 2.31 10.96 4.57
N LEU A 60 1.11 10.63 5.04
CA LEU A 60 0.30 9.56 4.46
C LEU A 60 -0.94 10.14 3.77
N TYR A 61 -1.33 9.54 2.66
CA TYR A 61 -2.40 10.06 1.81
C TYR A 61 -3.80 9.79 2.37
N ASP A 62 -4.70 10.77 2.23
CA ASP A 62 -6.11 10.61 2.57
C ASP A 62 -6.86 9.66 1.60
N LYS A 63 -6.28 9.39 0.42
CA LYS A 63 -6.82 8.48 -0.60
C LYS A 63 -6.65 7.00 -0.26
N THR A 64 -5.80 6.67 0.70
CA THR A 64 -5.53 5.31 1.18
C THR A 64 -5.81 5.23 2.69
N PRO A 65 -7.08 5.42 3.11
CA PRO A 65 -7.44 5.60 4.51
C PRO A 65 -7.16 4.37 5.38
N LYS A 66 -7.25 3.15 4.83
CA LYS A 66 -6.97 1.92 5.59
C LYS A 66 -5.48 1.85 5.94
N HIS A 67 -4.59 2.03 4.96
CA HIS A 67 -3.14 2.03 5.19
C HIS A 67 -2.72 3.19 6.09
N LYS A 68 -3.28 4.40 5.88
CA LYS A 68 -3.01 5.57 6.73
C LYS A 68 -3.38 5.31 8.18
N ALA A 69 -4.59 4.81 8.43
CA ALA A 69 -5.05 4.54 9.79
C ALA A 69 -4.22 3.43 10.47
N ASN A 70 -3.91 2.37 9.73
CA ASN A 70 -3.10 1.25 10.21
C ASN A 70 -1.68 1.68 10.58
N PHE A 71 -0.99 2.39 9.69
CA PHE A 71 0.38 2.85 9.93
C PHE A 71 0.43 3.84 11.11
N LEU A 72 -0.55 4.74 11.22
CA LEU A 72 -0.66 5.66 12.35
C LEU A 72 -0.84 4.91 13.67
N LYS A 73 -1.74 3.91 13.71
CA LYS A 73 -1.95 3.05 14.88
C LYS A 73 -0.63 2.41 15.33
N LEU A 74 0.05 1.70 14.42
CA LEU A 74 1.31 1.03 14.72
C LEU A 74 2.41 2.01 15.18
N THR A 75 2.45 3.22 14.60
CA THR A 75 3.38 4.27 15.04
C THR A 75 3.07 4.74 16.47
N GLN A 76 1.79 4.94 16.81
CA GLN A 76 1.36 5.35 18.16
C GLN A 76 1.64 4.27 19.20
N GLU A 77 1.54 3.01 18.83
CA GLU A 77 1.91 1.82 19.63
C GLU A 77 3.42 1.60 19.73
N LYS A 78 4.25 2.46 19.10
CA LYS A 78 5.71 2.32 19.02
C LYS A 78 6.16 0.99 18.39
N PHE A 79 5.31 0.41 17.55
CA PHE A 79 5.59 -0.87 16.90
C PHE A 79 6.90 -0.84 16.08
N TYR A 80 7.19 0.28 15.43
CA TYR A 80 8.38 0.44 14.58
C TYR A 80 9.67 0.73 15.34
N ASP A 81 9.61 1.01 16.65
CA ASP A 81 10.81 1.34 17.44
C ASP A 81 11.76 0.14 17.45
N ASP A 82 13.02 0.41 17.11
CA ASP A 82 14.14 -0.53 17.04
C ASP A 82 14.05 -1.63 15.96
N LEU A 83 13.06 -1.55 15.05
CA LEU A 83 13.05 -2.42 13.87
C LEU A 83 14.13 -2.00 12.88
N LEU A 84 14.52 -2.94 12.01
CA LEU A 84 15.55 -2.73 10.99
C LEU A 84 14.95 -2.40 9.62
N PHE A 85 15.71 -1.65 8.82
CA PHE A 85 15.66 -1.80 7.38
C PHE A 85 16.33 -3.13 7.03
N HIS A 86 15.52 -4.17 6.88
CA HIS A 86 15.99 -5.54 6.73
C HIS A 86 16.26 -5.97 5.29
N ARG A 87 15.81 -5.19 4.31
CA ARG A 87 16.06 -5.41 2.89
C ARG A 87 16.27 -4.07 2.19
N VAL A 88 17.44 -3.90 1.60
CA VAL A 88 17.87 -2.67 0.96
C VAL A 88 18.45 -3.00 -0.40
N ILE A 89 17.93 -2.39 -1.45
CA ILE A 89 18.41 -2.59 -2.82
C ILE A 89 18.60 -1.23 -3.48
N LYS A 90 19.83 -0.92 -3.84
CA LYS A 90 20.20 0.30 -4.57
C LYS A 90 19.40 0.39 -5.88
N ASP A 91 19.03 1.60 -6.28
CA ASP A 91 18.20 1.90 -7.45
C ASP A 91 16.79 1.30 -7.39
N PHE A 92 16.37 0.81 -6.21
CA PHE A 92 15.06 0.21 -6.02
C PHE A 92 14.35 0.76 -4.78
N MET A 93 14.64 0.24 -3.58
CA MET A 93 13.92 0.64 -2.36
C MET A 93 14.68 0.27 -1.08
N ILE A 94 14.26 0.87 0.03
CA ILE A 94 14.61 0.45 1.39
C ILE A 94 13.34 -0.06 2.08
N GLN A 95 13.37 -1.31 2.59
CA GLN A 95 12.22 -1.99 3.19
C GLN A 95 12.47 -2.31 4.66
N GLY A 96 11.45 -2.04 5.48
CA GLY A 96 11.46 -2.31 6.92
C GLY A 96 10.10 -2.74 7.44
N GLY A 97 9.97 -2.82 8.77
CA GLY A 97 8.69 -3.13 9.42
C GLY A 97 8.49 -4.60 9.80
N ASP A 98 9.48 -5.47 9.59
CA ASP A 98 9.44 -6.85 10.08
C ASP A 98 9.65 -6.88 11.60
N PRO A 99 8.65 -7.33 12.41
CA PRO A 99 8.78 -7.38 13.88
C PRO A 99 9.91 -8.31 14.36
N ASN A 100 10.25 -9.35 13.59
CA ASN A 100 11.34 -10.27 13.91
C ASN A 100 12.72 -9.58 13.85
N SER A 101 12.80 -8.41 13.19
CA SER A 101 14.06 -7.68 13.08
C SER A 101 14.51 -7.01 14.38
N ARG A 102 13.62 -6.83 15.38
CA ARG A 102 13.95 -6.10 16.62
C ARG A 102 15.07 -6.76 17.41
N THR A 103 15.07 -8.07 17.47
CA THR A 103 16.05 -8.86 18.24
C THR A 103 16.88 -9.78 17.34
N ALA A 104 16.85 -9.56 16.04
CA ALA A 104 17.55 -10.41 15.08
C ALA A 104 19.07 -10.30 15.25
N VAL A 105 19.73 -11.45 15.31
CA VAL A 105 21.20 -11.54 15.25
C VAL A 105 21.70 -11.26 13.83
N ALA A 106 22.98 -10.93 13.70
CA ALA A 106 23.60 -10.73 12.39
C ALA A 106 23.41 -11.98 11.50
N GLY A 107 23.07 -11.78 10.23
CA GLY A 107 22.84 -12.86 9.25
C GLY A 107 21.51 -13.62 9.40
N ALA A 108 20.65 -13.31 10.38
CA ALA A 108 19.34 -13.92 10.47
C ALA A 108 18.46 -13.55 9.25
N ALA A 109 17.75 -14.55 8.71
CA ALA A 109 16.78 -14.31 7.63
C ALA A 109 15.59 -13.49 8.16
N LEU A 110 15.25 -12.43 7.44
CA LEU A 110 14.17 -11.50 7.78
C LEU A 110 13.23 -11.31 6.58
N GLY A 111 12.11 -10.64 6.82
CA GLY A 111 11.10 -10.33 5.79
C GLY A 111 9.84 -11.20 5.87
N ASN A 112 9.82 -12.21 6.73
CA ASN A 112 8.67 -13.11 6.91
C ASN A 112 7.79 -12.74 8.12
N GLY A 113 8.21 -11.79 8.96
CA GLY A 113 7.42 -11.32 10.09
C GLY A 113 6.24 -10.46 9.62
N ASP A 114 5.10 -10.63 10.26
CA ASP A 114 3.89 -9.83 10.00
C ASP A 114 3.24 -9.35 11.31
N GLY A 115 2.22 -8.52 11.20
CA GLY A 115 1.45 -8.04 12.35
C GLY A 115 0.23 -8.88 12.69
N GLY A 116 0.08 -10.09 12.11
CA GLY A 116 -1.03 -11.01 12.36
C GLY A 116 -2.31 -10.71 11.56
N TYR A 117 -2.29 -9.76 10.63
CA TYR A 117 -3.40 -9.42 9.74
C TYR A 117 -2.91 -8.76 8.46
N MET A 118 -3.79 -8.65 7.48
CA MET A 118 -3.53 -7.98 6.20
C MET A 118 -4.38 -6.72 6.07
N VAL A 119 -3.92 -5.78 5.26
CA VAL A 119 -4.66 -4.56 4.89
C VAL A 119 -5.08 -4.69 3.43
N ASP A 120 -6.39 -4.54 3.15
CA ASP A 120 -6.89 -4.61 1.78
C ASP A 120 -6.19 -3.59 0.88
N ALA A 121 -5.95 -3.96 -0.37
CA ALA A 121 -5.34 -3.08 -1.35
C ALA A 121 -6.16 -1.78 -1.55
N GLU A 122 -5.46 -0.65 -1.69
CA GLU A 122 -6.04 0.66 -1.97
C GLU A 122 -5.33 1.28 -3.18
N PHE A 123 -5.57 0.72 -4.38
CA PHE A 123 -4.95 1.22 -5.59
C PHE A 123 -5.67 2.48 -6.10
N ASP A 124 -4.88 3.51 -6.41
CA ASP A 124 -5.33 4.74 -7.05
C ASP A 124 -4.33 5.09 -8.17
N ALA A 125 -4.80 5.24 -9.39
CA ALA A 125 -3.95 5.50 -10.55
C ALA A 125 -3.17 6.84 -10.46
N THR A 126 -3.55 7.73 -9.56
CA THR A 126 -2.82 8.98 -9.30
C THR A 126 -1.68 8.81 -8.30
N LEU A 127 -1.66 7.68 -7.56
CA LEU A 127 -0.62 7.30 -6.59
C LEU A 127 0.28 6.25 -7.24
N PHE A 128 1.46 6.66 -7.66
CA PHE A 128 2.39 5.85 -8.43
C PHE A 128 3.78 5.85 -7.79
N HIS A 129 4.60 4.85 -8.11
CA HIS A 129 5.87 4.57 -7.43
C HIS A 129 7.00 5.51 -7.87
N LYS A 130 6.80 6.83 -7.83
CA LYS A 130 7.89 7.81 -7.99
C LYS A 130 8.90 7.71 -6.84
N LYS A 131 10.13 8.18 -7.02
CA LYS A 131 11.13 8.31 -5.94
C LYS A 131 10.53 9.04 -4.74
N GLY A 132 10.78 8.50 -3.54
CA GLY A 132 10.34 9.08 -2.28
C GLY A 132 8.94 8.68 -1.81
N VAL A 133 8.16 7.88 -2.56
CA VAL A 133 6.88 7.39 -2.03
C VAL A 133 7.07 6.26 -1.04
N ILE A 134 6.08 6.14 -0.15
CA ILE A 134 5.96 5.05 0.83
C ILE A 134 4.88 4.11 0.35
N ALA A 135 5.21 2.84 0.26
CA ALA A 135 4.31 1.80 -0.20
C ALA A 135 4.34 0.57 0.71
N ALA A 136 3.26 -0.20 0.70
CA ALA A 136 3.12 -1.37 1.53
C ALA A 136 3.76 -2.60 0.86
N ALA A 137 4.55 -3.36 1.61
CA ALA A 137 5.02 -4.66 1.16
C ALA A 137 3.89 -5.69 1.23
N ARG A 138 3.99 -6.76 0.46
CA ARG A 138 3.05 -7.89 0.47
C ARG A 138 3.70 -9.16 -0.06
N ASP A 139 3.12 -10.28 0.26
CA ASP A 139 3.37 -11.58 -0.36
C ASP A 139 2.59 -11.76 -1.68
N GLY A 140 2.67 -12.94 -2.27
CA GLY A 140 2.03 -13.32 -3.53
C GLY A 140 0.53 -13.66 -3.44
N ASN A 141 -0.26 -12.97 -2.60
CA ASN A 141 -1.69 -13.25 -2.46
C ASN A 141 -2.55 -12.69 -3.62
N PRO A 142 -3.62 -13.41 -4.06
CA PRO A 142 -4.46 -13.00 -5.18
C PRO A 142 -5.21 -11.67 -4.96
N ALA A 143 -5.59 -11.36 -3.71
CA ALA A 143 -6.28 -10.13 -3.34
C ALA A 143 -5.35 -8.92 -3.38
N LYS A 144 -4.03 -9.12 -3.57
CA LYS A 144 -2.99 -8.09 -3.48
C LYS A 144 -3.05 -7.31 -2.16
N ALA A 145 -3.60 -7.93 -1.10
CA ALA A 145 -3.65 -7.34 0.22
C ALA A 145 -2.22 -7.17 0.76
N SER A 146 -2.01 -6.09 1.50
CA SER A 146 -0.70 -5.71 2.01
C SER A 146 -0.41 -6.35 3.36
N SER A 147 0.87 -6.57 3.67
CA SER A 147 1.31 -6.77 5.05
C SER A 147 0.84 -5.61 5.92
N SER A 148 0.39 -5.90 7.13
CA SER A 148 -0.03 -4.86 8.07
C SER A 148 1.10 -3.96 8.54
N CYS A 149 2.35 -4.45 8.53
CA CYS A 149 3.47 -3.75 9.16
C CYS A 149 4.65 -3.47 8.24
N GLN A 150 4.87 -4.29 7.20
CA GLN A 150 6.03 -4.08 6.34
C GLN A 150 5.76 -3.02 5.27
N PHE A 151 6.68 -2.09 5.15
CA PHE A 151 6.64 -0.99 4.19
C PHE A 151 7.99 -0.81 3.50
N TYR A 152 7.98 -0.09 2.39
CA TYR A 152 9.21 0.36 1.75
C TYR A 152 9.11 1.82 1.30
N ILE A 153 10.29 2.46 1.21
CA ILE A 153 10.45 3.78 0.63
C ILE A 153 11.19 3.62 -0.70
N VAL A 154 10.60 4.14 -1.77
CA VAL A 154 11.18 4.02 -3.11
C VAL A 154 12.40 4.95 -3.23
N GLN A 155 13.55 4.38 -3.53
CA GLN A 155 14.70 5.11 -4.06
C GLN A 155 14.52 5.27 -5.58
N GLY A 156 14.43 4.15 -6.29
CA GLY A 156 14.26 4.09 -7.73
C GLY A 156 15.38 4.75 -8.52
N LYS A 157 15.27 4.64 -9.83
CA LYS A 157 16.12 5.35 -10.78
C LYS A 157 15.30 5.96 -11.89
N LYS A 158 15.90 6.85 -12.68
CA LYS A 158 15.27 7.42 -13.88
C LYS A 158 14.92 6.32 -14.87
N VAL A 159 13.77 6.47 -15.52
CA VAL A 159 13.20 5.48 -16.43
C VAL A 159 12.92 6.14 -17.77
N ASP A 160 13.25 5.50 -18.87
CA ASP A 160 12.99 6.00 -20.20
C ASP A 160 11.57 5.66 -20.72
N ASP A 161 11.21 6.25 -21.85
CA ASP A 161 9.91 6.04 -22.48
C ASP A 161 9.72 4.59 -22.96
N ASN A 162 10.79 3.88 -23.35
CA ASN A 162 10.70 2.49 -23.80
C ASN A 162 10.27 1.57 -22.64
N MET A 163 10.88 1.73 -21.48
CA MET A 163 10.48 0.97 -20.28
C MET A 163 9.05 1.32 -19.87
N LEU A 164 8.66 2.59 -19.87
CA LEU A 164 7.29 3.00 -19.54
C LEU A 164 6.27 2.40 -20.53
N ASN A 165 6.55 2.38 -21.83
CA ASN A 165 5.70 1.74 -22.85
C ASN A 165 5.52 0.24 -22.58
N GLN A 166 6.59 -0.48 -22.23
CA GLN A 166 6.52 -1.90 -21.88
C GLN A 166 5.64 -2.14 -20.64
N ILE A 167 5.77 -1.30 -19.61
CA ILE A 167 4.98 -1.42 -18.38
C ILE A 167 3.51 -1.12 -18.66
N GLU A 168 3.19 -0.07 -19.41
CA GLU A 168 1.82 0.25 -19.84
C GLU A 168 1.17 -0.91 -20.60
N THR A 169 1.92 -1.52 -21.51
CA THR A 169 1.43 -2.65 -22.32
C THR A 169 1.15 -3.88 -21.45
N ARG A 170 2.08 -4.24 -20.54
CA ARG A 170 1.92 -5.40 -19.64
C ARG A 170 0.82 -5.18 -18.60
N GLY A 171 0.68 -3.96 -18.09
CA GLY A 171 -0.26 -3.60 -17.04
C GLY A 171 -1.66 -3.25 -17.56
N ASN A 172 -1.84 -3.11 -18.87
CA ASN A 172 -3.08 -2.65 -19.53
C ASN A 172 -3.60 -1.33 -18.93
N PHE A 173 -2.71 -0.36 -18.74
CA PHE A 173 -3.05 1.00 -18.29
C PHE A 173 -2.17 2.03 -19.02
N LYS A 174 -2.44 3.31 -18.80
CA LYS A 174 -1.64 4.41 -19.37
C LYS A 174 -1.24 5.41 -18.31
N TYR A 175 0.02 5.85 -18.38
CA TYR A 175 0.50 7.00 -17.62
C TYR A 175 0.06 8.30 -18.26
N THR A 176 -0.25 9.29 -17.43
CA THR A 176 -0.36 10.68 -17.90
C THR A 176 1.02 11.21 -18.30
N SER A 177 1.04 12.25 -19.14
CA SER A 177 2.31 12.90 -19.51
C SER A 177 3.10 13.39 -18.29
N ALA A 178 2.41 13.88 -17.25
CA ALA A 178 3.05 14.33 -16.00
C ALA A 178 3.68 13.17 -15.22
N GLN A 179 3.05 11.99 -15.17
CA GLN A 179 3.63 10.80 -14.53
C GLN A 179 4.85 10.31 -15.30
N ARG A 180 4.79 10.25 -16.63
CA ARG A 180 5.92 9.88 -17.48
C ARG A 180 7.09 10.84 -17.24
N GLU A 181 6.84 12.15 -17.25
CA GLU A 181 7.87 13.15 -16.99
C GLU A 181 8.47 13.00 -15.59
N THR A 182 7.66 12.70 -14.57
CA THR A 182 8.15 12.42 -13.22
C THR A 182 9.10 11.22 -13.21
N TYR A 183 8.75 10.11 -13.87
CA TYR A 183 9.63 8.93 -13.93
C TYR A 183 10.94 9.19 -14.69
N LYS A 184 10.90 10.02 -15.73
CA LYS A 184 12.12 10.38 -16.51
C LYS A 184 13.05 11.33 -15.74
N THR A 185 12.50 12.24 -14.96
CA THR A 185 13.29 13.29 -14.27
C THR A 185 13.65 12.91 -12.83
N LEU A 186 12.67 12.50 -12.04
CA LEU A 186 12.84 12.13 -10.63
C LEU A 186 13.22 10.65 -10.45
N GLY A 187 12.65 9.78 -11.29
CA GLY A 187 12.81 8.33 -11.17
C GLY A 187 11.72 7.65 -10.35
N GLY A 188 11.88 6.35 -10.17
CA GLY A 188 10.97 5.51 -9.42
C GLY A 188 11.03 4.05 -9.83
N THR A 189 9.96 3.31 -9.49
CA THR A 189 9.83 1.87 -9.75
C THR A 189 8.48 1.54 -10.41
N PRO A 190 8.24 2.01 -11.65
CA PRO A 190 6.93 1.93 -12.30
C PRO A 190 6.39 0.51 -12.48
N PHE A 191 7.23 -0.52 -12.48
CA PHE A 191 6.83 -1.92 -12.57
C PHE A 191 6.04 -2.43 -11.34
N LEU A 192 5.99 -1.65 -10.24
CA LEU A 192 5.19 -1.95 -9.05
C LEU A 192 3.80 -1.31 -9.09
N ASP A 193 3.53 -0.39 -10.03
CA ASP A 193 2.27 0.32 -10.11
C ASP A 193 1.09 -0.63 -10.30
N GLN A 194 -0.03 -0.33 -9.63
CA GLN A 194 -1.26 -1.13 -9.59
C GLN A 194 -1.07 -2.57 -9.04
N ASN A 195 0.08 -2.85 -8.42
CA ASN A 195 0.37 -4.13 -7.78
C ASN A 195 0.70 -3.98 -6.29
N TYR A 196 1.11 -2.78 -5.86
CA TYR A 196 1.41 -2.46 -4.47
C TYR A 196 0.76 -1.12 -4.11
N THR A 197 0.22 -1.01 -2.89
CA THR A 197 -0.45 0.23 -2.46
C THR A 197 0.58 1.28 -2.08
N VAL A 198 0.59 2.39 -2.82
CA VAL A 198 1.32 3.61 -2.47
C VAL A 198 0.44 4.44 -1.55
N TYR A 199 0.89 4.73 -0.33
CA TYR A 199 0.05 5.38 0.67
C TYR A 199 0.68 6.59 1.37
N GLY A 200 1.87 7.03 0.96
CA GLY A 200 2.52 8.22 1.49
C GLY A 200 3.67 8.72 0.64
N GLU A 201 4.25 9.84 1.04
CA GLU A 201 5.45 10.38 0.39
C GLU A 201 6.35 11.14 1.36
N VAL A 202 7.64 11.07 1.10
CA VAL A 202 8.72 11.81 1.78
C VAL A 202 8.63 13.29 1.41
N LEU A 203 8.65 14.15 2.41
CA LEU A 203 8.65 15.61 2.26
C LEU A 203 10.06 16.20 2.45
N LYS A 204 10.89 15.53 3.27
CA LYS A 204 12.27 15.92 3.57
C LYS A 204 13.07 14.69 3.97
N GLY A 205 14.37 14.68 3.65
CA GLY A 205 15.25 13.57 4.02
C GLY A 205 15.37 12.49 2.95
N ILE A 206 15.08 12.80 1.68
CA ILE A 206 15.27 11.84 0.58
C ILE A 206 16.72 11.41 0.42
N GLU A 207 17.67 12.29 0.77
CA GLU A 207 19.10 11.99 0.82
C GLU A 207 19.46 10.94 1.89
N VAL A 208 18.63 10.81 2.94
CA VAL A 208 18.77 9.73 3.94
C VAL A 208 18.36 8.40 3.33
N VAL A 209 17.29 8.37 2.53
CA VAL A 209 16.89 7.18 1.77
C VAL A 209 18.02 6.73 0.84
N ASP A 210 18.65 7.68 0.14
CA ASP A 210 19.78 7.38 -0.75
C ASP A 210 20.98 6.81 0.04
N LYS A 211 21.33 7.39 1.19
CA LYS A 211 22.41 6.87 2.06
C LYS A 211 22.13 5.45 2.57
N VAL A 212 20.90 5.18 3.00
CA VAL A 212 20.50 3.84 3.43
C VAL A 212 20.56 2.85 2.26
N ALA A 213 20.12 3.27 1.07
CA ALA A 213 20.12 2.42 -0.11
C ALA A 213 21.53 2.12 -0.66
N ASP A 214 22.53 2.93 -0.30
CA ASP A 214 23.93 2.72 -0.67
C ASP A 214 24.69 1.79 0.29
N GLU A 215 24.05 1.36 1.41
CA GLU A 215 24.71 0.44 2.35
C GLU A 215 24.92 -0.94 1.73
N PRO A 216 26.10 -1.54 1.95
CA PRO A 216 26.38 -2.88 1.46
C PRO A 216 25.43 -3.91 2.10
N GLY A 217 24.84 -4.79 1.28
CA GLY A 217 24.00 -5.88 1.72
C GLY A 217 24.65 -7.25 1.52
N ASP A 218 24.12 -8.24 2.24
CA ASP A 218 24.41 -9.66 2.01
C ASP A 218 23.69 -10.21 0.76
N SER A 219 23.80 -11.51 0.52
CA SER A 219 23.13 -12.18 -0.61
C SER A 219 21.59 -12.12 -0.57
N ALA A 220 20.99 -11.83 0.59
CA ALA A 220 19.56 -11.60 0.78
C ALA A 220 19.19 -10.10 0.71
N ASN A 221 20.15 -9.23 0.40
CA ASN A 221 20.01 -7.77 0.42
C ASN A 221 19.75 -7.20 1.83
N ARG A 222 20.07 -7.92 2.90
CA ARG A 222 20.06 -7.36 4.23
C ARG A 222 21.34 -6.52 4.41
N PRO A 223 21.23 -5.27 4.90
CA PRO A 223 22.43 -4.47 5.23
C PRO A 223 23.38 -5.23 6.16
N THR A 224 24.67 -5.21 5.86
CA THR A 224 25.70 -5.85 6.70
C THR A 224 25.84 -5.20 8.06
N LYS A 225 25.45 -3.93 8.17
CA LYS A 225 25.31 -3.19 9.44
C LYS A 225 23.83 -2.93 9.69
N ASP A 226 23.36 -3.25 10.88
CA ASP A 226 21.98 -2.99 11.28
C ASP A 226 21.63 -1.50 11.16
N ILE A 227 20.55 -1.20 10.44
CA ILE A 227 20.01 0.15 10.30
C ILE A 227 18.66 0.19 11.02
N ARG A 228 18.71 0.67 12.27
CA ARG A 228 17.53 0.75 13.13
C ARG A 228 16.70 1.98 12.82
N MET A 229 15.39 1.85 12.99
CA MET A 229 14.45 2.96 12.81
C MET A 229 13.69 3.24 14.10
N LYS A 230 13.24 4.48 14.21
CA LYS A 230 12.23 4.93 15.16
C LYS A 230 11.28 5.87 14.45
N ILE A 231 9.96 5.67 14.62
CA ILE A 231 8.96 6.49 13.94
C ILE A 231 8.08 7.21 14.96
N LYS A 232 7.88 8.52 14.74
CA LYS A 232 6.96 9.36 15.52
C LYS A 232 5.94 10.00 14.60
N ALA A 233 4.73 10.23 15.12
CA ALA A 233 3.66 10.95 14.42
C ALA A 233 3.24 12.16 15.26
N GLU A 234 3.30 13.35 14.67
CA GLU A 234 2.84 14.60 15.27
C GLU A 234 1.62 15.13 14.53
N LYS A 235 0.51 15.37 15.27
CA LYS A 235 -0.68 15.99 14.71
C LYS A 235 -0.45 17.46 14.45
N MET A 236 -0.62 17.92 13.21
CA MET A 236 -0.29 19.27 12.78
C MET A 236 -1.37 19.84 11.86
N LYS A 237 -1.52 21.19 11.81
CA LYS A 237 -2.38 21.84 10.81
C LYS A 237 -1.83 21.59 9.41
N LYS A 238 -2.68 21.20 8.44
CA LYS A 238 -2.30 21.03 7.04
C LYS A 238 -1.60 22.26 6.46
N SER A 239 -2.07 23.47 6.82
CA SER A 239 -1.43 24.74 6.42
C SER A 239 -0.01 24.90 6.97
N LYS A 240 0.29 24.37 8.17
CA LYS A 240 1.66 24.39 8.72
C LYS A 240 2.57 23.44 7.92
N ILE A 241 2.11 22.22 7.62
CA ILE A 241 2.85 21.26 6.79
C ILE A 241 3.13 21.85 5.40
N THR A 242 2.11 22.46 4.76
CA THR A 242 2.29 23.18 3.47
C THR A 242 3.36 24.27 3.58
N LYS A 243 3.33 25.09 4.64
CA LYS A 243 4.32 26.17 4.82
C LYS A 243 5.75 25.64 5.02
N MET A 244 5.88 24.51 5.74
CA MET A 244 7.20 23.93 6.06
C MET A 244 7.84 23.21 4.87
N PHE A 245 7.03 22.52 4.05
CA PHE A 245 7.54 21.56 3.05
C PHE A 245 7.07 21.87 1.61
N GLY A 246 6.24 22.90 1.38
CA GLY A 246 5.68 23.19 0.07
C GLY A 246 4.60 22.17 -0.39
N TYR A 247 4.24 21.20 0.46
CA TYR A 247 3.30 20.14 0.11
C TYR A 247 1.89 20.70 -0.12
N LYS A 248 1.28 20.32 -1.23
CA LYS A 248 -0.09 20.72 -1.59
C LYS A 248 -1.04 19.53 -1.39
N TYR A 249 -1.94 19.63 -0.43
CA TYR A 249 -3.01 18.64 -0.23
C TYR A 249 -3.99 18.66 -1.41
N ILE A 250 -4.26 17.48 -1.95
CA ILE A 250 -5.17 17.26 -3.09
C ILE A 250 -6.59 16.97 -2.58
#